data_4b4caf2e607b0c8c4cbae1c847e0b433
#
_entry.id   4b4caf2e607b0c8c4cbae1c847e0b433
#
_cell.length_a   1.000
_cell.length_b   1.000
_cell.length_c   1.000
_cell.angle_alpha   90.00
_cell.angle_beta   90.00
_cell.angle_gamma   90.00
#
_symmetry.space_group_name_H-M   'P 1'
#
loop_
_entity.id
_entity.type
_entity.pdbx_description
1 polymer ?
#
loop_
_entity_poly.entity_id
_entity_poly.type
_entity_poly.pdbx_seq_one_letter_code
_entity_poly.pdbx_strand_id
1 'polypeptide(L)'
;VAFIACHDDHHTEPELPQGQWTESHPFKGIPRTGGVSFTIGDVAYVGLGRTLPTATEALKDFWMYKDTTWTRIADFPGTERYGAVAFVLGNIAYVGTGYTPSTKNRADEFHHDFYAYDPSTGKWSDTPVTYLPPDAQGESNARKDAIAFSLNNKAYVGTGISPKNHALKDLYCFDGSTWTELYFPGEARYGASVFVIDDKAVICLGTSGANKTSYLADVNIFDGITQEWYAPRPLVNLKS
;
A
#
# COMPACT_ATOMS: atom_id res chain seq x y z
N VAL A 1 -11.54 10.67 -64.65
CA VAL A 1 -10.78 11.00 -63.46
C VAL A 1 -11.76 10.88 -62.30
N ALA A 2 -11.69 9.80 -61.56
CA ALA A 2 -12.52 9.56 -60.37
C ALA A 2 -11.77 10.07 -59.15
N PHE A 3 -12.36 10.99 -58.40
CA PHE A 3 -11.89 11.41 -57.10
C PHE A 3 -12.41 10.40 -56.05
N ILE A 4 -11.49 9.68 -55.40
CA ILE A 4 -11.79 8.91 -54.23
C ILE A 4 -11.70 9.89 -53.05
N ALA A 5 -12.85 10.23 -52.46
CA ALA A 5 -12.90 10.95 -51.21
C ALA A 5 -12.49 9.96 -50.08
N CYS A 6 -11.38 10.23 -49.40
CA CYS A 6 -11.10 9.61 -48.13
C CYS A 6 -12.17 10.04 -47.15
N HIS A 7 -12.93 9.08 -46.67
CA HIS A 7 -13.82 9.28 -45.53
C HIS A 7 -12.94 9.24 -44.29
N ASP A 8 -12.72 10.40 -43.68
CA ASP A 8 -12.15 10.47 -42.32
C ASP A 8 -13.23 9.98 -41.37
N ASP A 9 -13.11 8.74 -40.98
CA ASP A 9 -13.85 8.23 -39.84
C ASP A 9 -13.29 8.93 -38.57
N HIS A 10 -13.87 10.09 -38.27
CA HIS A 10 -13.73 10.68 -36.96
C HIS A 10 -14.39 9.72 -35.94
N HIS A 11 -13.62 8.75 -35.45
CA HIS A 11 -13.93 8.11 -34.17
C HIS A 11 -13.85 9.21 -33.12
N THR A 12 -14.98 9.83 -32.82
CA THR A 12 -15.14 10.58 -31.59
C THR A 12 -15.02 9.56 -30.44
N GLU A 13 -13.86 9.53 -29.81
CA GLU A 13 -13.74 8.80 -28.54
C GLU A 13 -14.86 9.31 -27.61
N PRO A 14 -15.59 8.42 -26.93
CA PRO A 14 -16.60 8.85 -25.99
C PRO A 14 -15.94 9.75 -24.95
N GLU A 15 -16.42 10.99 -24.80
CA GLU A 15 -15.99 11.86 -23.72
C GLU A 15 -16.23 11.13 -22.40
N LEU A 16 -15.12 10.79 -21.72
CA LEU A 16 -15.19 10.23 -20.38
C LEU A 16 -15.87 11.27 -19.48
N PRO A 17 -16.83 10.87 -18.63
CA PRO A 17 -17.47 11.79 -17.74
C PRO A 17 -16.41 12.47 -16.88
N GLN A 18 -16.29 13.78 -17.00
CA GLN A 18 -15.38 14.57 -16.19
C GLN A 18 -15.89 14.57 -14.75
N GLY A 19 -15.11 13.95 -13.86
CA GLY A 19 -15.39 14.00 -12.43
C GLY A 19 -15.33 15.46 -11.93
N GLN A 20 -16.27 15.86 -11.12
CA GLN A 20 -16.20 17.14 -10.42
C GLN A 20 -15.41 16.97 -9.12
N TRP A 21 -14.33 17.73 -8.99
CA TRP A 21 -13.57 17.80 -7.75
C TRP A 21 -14.14 18.93 -6.89
N THR A 22 -14.48 18.61 -5.65
CA THR A 22 -14.88 19.59 -4.64
C THR A 22 -13.85 19.60 -3.53
N GLU A 23 -13.51 20.79 -3.04
CA GLU A 23 -12.65 20.90 -1.87
C GLU A 23 -13.38 20.34 -0.65
N SER A 24 -12.70 19.47 0.08
CA SER A 24 -13.20 18.89 1.32
C SER A 24 -12.55 19.58 2.53
N HIS A 25 -12.94 19.18 3.72
CA HIS A 25 -12.40 19.74 4.97
C HIS A 25 -10.90 19.40 5.08
N PRO A 26 -10.04 20.40 5.34
CA PRO A 26 -8.61 20.19 5.44
C PRO A 26 -8.26 19.22 6.56
N PHE A 27 -7.24 18.42 6.35
CA PHE A 27 -6.71 17.51 7.35
C PHE A 27 -6.21 18.31 8.58
N LYS A 28 -6.67 17.91 9.76
CA LYS A 28 -6.36 18.61 11.03
C LYS A 28 -5.03 18.19 11.66
N GLY A 29 -4.46 17.08 11.21
CA GLY A 29 -3.17 16.61 11.70
C GLY A 29 -1.99 17.29 11.01
N ILE A 30 -0.79 16.91 11.38
CA ILE A 30 0.44 17.42 10.77
C ILE A 30 0.53 16.88 9.32
N PRO A 31 0.81 17.72 8.30
CA PRO A 31 1.06 17.28 6.94
C PRO A 31 2.16 16.22 6.89
N ARG A 32 1.95 15.14 6.14
CA ARG A 32 2.81 13.96 6.17
C ARG A 32 2.97 13.28 4.82
N THR A 33 4.06 12.56 4.69
CA THR A 33 4.31 11.64 3.58
C THR A 33 4.68 10.26 4.12
N GLY A 34 4.48 9.20 3.32
CA GLY A 34 4.78 7.83 3.72
C GLY A 34 3.93 7.32 4.89
N GLY A 35 2.77 7.93 5.12
CA GLY A 35 1.75 7.44 6.04
C GLY A 35 0.96 6.28 5.47
N VAL A 36 0.05 5.72 6.27
CA VAL A 36 -0.89 4.70 5.86
C VAL A 36 -2.31 5.26 5.85
N SER A 37 -3.15 4.68 5.00
CA SER A 37 -4.59 4.92 5.01
C SER A 37 -5.35 3.62 4.80
N PHE A 38 -6.54 3.53 5.40
CA PHE A 38 -7.49 2.44 5.20
C PHE A 38 -8.92 2.93 5.46
N THR A 39 -9.90 2.14 5.05
CA THR A 39 -11.31 2.41 5.30
C THR A 39 -11.97 1.22 5.99
N ILE A 40 -12.87 1.49 6.94
CA ILE A 40 -13.77 0.49 7.54
C ILE A 40 -15.18 1.07 7.49
N GLY A 41 -16.07 0.45 6.72
CA GLY A 41 -17.37 1.02 6.43
C GLY A 41 -17.23 2.41 5.78
N ASP A 42 -17.93 3.41 6.32
CA ASP A 42 -17.93 4.79 5.82
C ASP A 42 -16.87 5.68 6.47
N VAL A 43 -15.93 5.11 7.22
CA VAL A 43 -14.89 5.84 7.94
C VAL A 43 -13.54 5.63 7.29
N ALA A 44 -12.86 6.72 6.96
CA ALA A 44 -11.46 6.67 6.52
C ALA A 44 -10.52 6.94 7.69
N TYR A 45 -9.38 6.27 7.67
CA TYR A 45 -8.33 6.39 8.70
C TYR A 45 -7.00 6.73 8.05
N VAL A 46 -6.23 7.62 8.71
CA VAL A 46 -4.89 8.04 8.27
C VAL A 46 -3.97 8.12 9.48
N GLY A 47 -2.77 7.61 9.35
CA GLY A 47 -1.78 7.71 10.43
C GLY A 47 -0.35 7.42 9.99
N LEU A 48 0.57 7.42 10.95
CA LEU A 48 1.99 7.20 10.71
C LEU A 48 2.60 8.20 9.71
N GLY A 49 3.75 7.87 9.15
CA GLY A 49 4.43 8.74 8.20
C GLY A 49 5.47 9.65 8.82
N ARG A 50 5.91 10.66 8.08
CA ARG A 50 6.88 11.68 8.51
C ARG A 50 6.50 13.04 7.93
N THR A 51 6.96 14.11 8.60
CA THR A 51 6.59 15.49 8.22
C THR A 51 7.27 15.97 6.94
N LEU A 52 8.51 15.56 6.70
CA LEU A 52 9.30 15.93 5.52
C LEU A 52 10.06 14.69 5.01
N PRO A 53 10.39 14.62 3.70
CA PRO A 53 11.20 13.53 3.15
C PRO A 53 12.57 13.37 3.81
N THR A 54 13.12 14.46 4.33
CA THR A 54 14.41 14.52 5.02
C THR A 54 14.30 14.46 6.54
N ALA A 55 13.06 14.40 7.10
CA ALA A 55 12.85 14.35 8.54
C ALA A 55 13.38 13.04 9.13
N THR A 56 14.09 13.16 10.24
CA THR A 56 14.50 12.04 11.08
C THR A 56 13.43 11.60 12.07
N GLU A 57 12.31 12.33 12.12
CA GLU A 57 11.20 12.05 13.00
C GLU A 57 10.03 11.46 12.21
N ALA A 58 9.63 10.26 12.60
CA ALA A 58 8.42 9.63 12.15
C ALA A 58 7.26 9.93 13.11
N LEU A 59 6.05 9.72 12.64
CA LEU A 59 4.81 9.98 13.38
C LEU A 59 4.17 8.65 13.81
N LYS A 60 3.35 8.72 14.86
CA LYS A 60 2.53 7.58 15.31
C LYS A 60 1.07 7.95 15.60
N ASP A 61 0.70 9.20 15.41
CA ASP A 61 -0.68 9.64 15.57
C ASP A 61 -1.58 9.05 14.48
N PHE A 62 -2.85 8.82 14.84
CA PHE A 62 -3.89 8.37 13.94
C PHE A 62 -5.12 9.27 14.01
N TRP A 63 -5.79 9.36 12.88
CA TRP A 63 -6.96 10.20 12.65
C TRP A 63 -8.03 9.41 11.89
N MET A 64 -9.28 9.63 12.22
CA MET A 64 -10.42 9.18 11.43
C MET A 64 -11.12 10.35 10.77
N TYR A 65 -11.66 10.11 9.58
CA TYR A 65 -12.52 11.03 8.85
C TYR A 65 -13.89 10.41 8.67
N LYS A 66 -14.90 11.07 9.25
CA LYS A 66 -16.29 10.66 9.17
C LYS A 66 -17.16 11.90 9.13
N ASP A 67 -18.25 11.87 8.34
CA ASP A 67 -19.24 12.94 8.27
C ASP A 67 -18.59 14.33 8.16
N THR A 68 -17.62 14.46 7.22
CA THR A 68 -16.84 15.69 6.97
C THR A 68 -15.93 16.15 8.11
N THR A 69 -15.73 15.35 9.13
CA THR A 69 -14.96 15.74 10.33
C THR A 69 -13.74 14.83 10.54
N TRP A 70 -12.58 15.46 10.75
CA TRP A 70 -11.37 14.80 11.22
C TRP A 70 -11.33 14.75 12.74
N THR A 71 -11.19 13.55 13.29
CA THR A 71 -11.05 13.31 14.73
C THR A 71 -9.77 12.52 15.00
N ARG A 72 -8.95 12.98 15.94
CA ARG A 72 -7.81 12.20 16.40
C ARG A 72 -8.31 11.01 17.20
N ILE A 73 -7.72 9.84 16.93
CA ILE A 73 -7.98 8.61 17.68
C ILE A 73 -6.73 8.19 18.45
N ALA A 74 -6.75 7.03 19.09
CA ALA A 74 -5.60 6.49 19.82
C ALA A 74 -4.38 6.39 18.90
N ASP A 75 -3.23 6.80 19.41
CA ASP A 75 -1.95 6.68 18.72
C ASP A 75 -1.60 5.21 18.47
N PHE A 76 -0.89 4.95 17.39
CA PHE A 76 -0.33 3.63 17.10
C PHE A 76 0.57 3.16 18.26
N PRO A 77 0.37 1.95 18.81
CA PRO A 77 1.05 1.50 20.02
C PRO A 77 2.52 1.13 19.78
N GLY A 78 2.86 0.75 18.55
CA GLY A 78 4.25 0.46 18.18
C GLY A 78 5.12 1.71 18.05
N THR A 79 6.35 1.53 17.62
CA THR A 79 7.29 2.61 17.36
C THR A 79 6.81 3.47 16.19
N GLU A 80 7.01 4.78 16.28
CA GLU A 80 6.72 5.72 15.20
C GLU A 80 7.47 5.33 13.92
N ARG A 81 6.81 5.37 12.76
CA ARG A 81 7.37 4.84 11.51
C ARG A 81 6.72 5.46 10.26
N TYR A 82 7.39 5.30 9.12
CA TYR A 82 6.87 5.63 7.80
C TYR A 82 7.10 4.47 6.82
N GLY A 83 6.42 4.51 5.67
CA GLY A 83 6.50 3.44 4.68
C GLY A 83 5.92 2.12 5.18
N ALA A 84 5.05 2.17 6.18
CA ALA A 84 4.26 1.05 6.68
C ALA A 84 3.14 0.71 5.71
N VAL A 85 2.49 -0.42 5.91
CA VAL A 85 1.28 -0.83 5.18
C VAL A 85 0.10 -1.02 6.12
N ALA A 86 -1.10 -0.99 5.54
CA ALA A 86 -2.34 -1.32 6.25
C ALA A 86 -3.22 -2.21 5.38
N PHE A 87 -3.97 -3.10 6.01
CA PHE A 87 -5.04 -3.89 5.41
C PHE A 87 -6.17 -4.11 6.40
N VAL A 88 -7.33 -4.47 5.89
CA VAL A 88 -8.53 -4.72 6.72
C VAL A 88 -9.03 -6.12 6.49
N LEU A 89 -9.27 -6.88 7.56
CA LEU A 89 -9.97 -8.17 7.53
C LEU A 89 -11.22 -8.08 8.40
N GLY A 90 -12.36 -8.34 7.80
CA GLY A 90 -13.65 -8.08 8.46
C GLY A 90 -13.74 -6.59 8.84
N ASN A 91 -13.86 -6.32 10.14
CA ASN A 91 -13.90 -4.96 10.68
C ASN A 91 -12.65 -4.58 11.48
N ILE A 92 -11.57 -5.33 11.35
CA ILE A 92 -10.30 -5.06 12.05
C ILE A 92 -9.27 -4.57 11.04
N ALA A 93 -8.64 -3.43 11.32
CA ALA A 93 -7.50 -2.97 10.55
C ALA A 93 -6.20 -3.51 11.16
N TYR A 94 -5.29 -3.90 10.28
CA TYR A 94 -3.93 -4.33 10.64
C TYR A 94 -2.96 -3.33 10.03
N VAL A 95 -2.07 -2.80 10.87
CA VAL A 95 -1.05 -1.82 10.46
C VAL A 95 0.32 -2.35 10.88
N GLY A 96 1.24 -2.40 9.95
CA GLY A 96 2.55 -2.99 10.23
C GLY A 96 3.60 -2.70 9.18
N THR A 97 4.74 -3.35 9.30
CA THR A 97 5.96 -3.06 8.54
C THR A 97 6.43 -1.61 8.72
N GLY A 98 7.24 -1.09 7.81
CA GLY A 98 7.70 0.29 7.85
C GLY A 98 9.10 0.44 8.44
N TYR A 99 9.51 1.67 8.58
CA TYR A 99 10.86 2.05 9.00
C TYR A 99 10.82 3.20 10.01
N THR A 100 11.54 3.01 11.08
CA THR A 100 11.80 4.02 12.11
C THR A 100 13.20 4.59 11.91
N PRO A 101 13.35 5.89 11.64
CA PRO A 101 14.67 6.50 11.48
C PRO A 101 15.49 6.48 12.77
N SER A 102 16.82 6.46 12.62
CA SER A 102 17.72 6.63 13.76
C SER A 102 17.57 8.00 14.43
N THR A 103 17.79 8.01 15.72
CA THR A 103 17.91 9.23 16.52
C THR A 103 19.28 9.23 17.25
N LYS A 104 19.58 10.26 18.03
CA LYS A 104 20.78 10.28 18.85
C LYS A 104 20.88 9.11 19.85
N ASN A 105 19.74 8.57 20.24
CA ASN A 105 19.62 7.55 21.30
C ASN A 105 19.11 6.20 20.82
N ARG A 106 18.80 6.05 19.53
CA ARG A 106 18.24 4.83 18.97
C ARG A 106 18.75 4.63 17.54
N ALA A 107 19.17 3.40 17.23
CA ALA A 107 19.44 3.00 15.85
C ALA A 107 18.14 3.02 15.02
N ASP A 108 18.28 3.08 13.70
CA ASP A 108 17.16 2.87 12.79
C ASP A 108 16.68 1.42 12.84
N GLU A 109 15.43 1.23 12.48
CA GLU A 109 14.79 -0.08 12.55
C GLU A 109 13.78 -0.28 11.41
N PHE A 110 13.86 -1.42 10.75
CA PHE A 110 12.83 -1.93 9.86
C PHE A 110 11.91 -2.87 10.63
N HIS A 111 10.63 -2.82 10.33
CA HIS A 111 9.62 -3.57 11.07
C HIS A 111 8.97 -4.66 10.20
N HIS A 112 8.52 -5.73 10.86
CA HIS A 112 7.73 -6.83 10.27
C HIS A 112 6.52 -7.22 11.12
N ASP A 113 6.27 -6.44 12.18
CA ASP A 113 5.15 -6.56 13.11
C ASP A 113 3.86 -5.97 12.54
N PHE A 114 2.71 -6.44 13.05
CA PHE A 114 1.39 -5.86 12.78
C PHE A 114 0.60 -5.71 14.07
N TYR A 115 0.00 -4.54 14.25
CA TYR A 115 -0.94 -4.24 15.33
C TYR A 115 -2.36 -4.17 14.76
N ALA A 116 -3.33 -4.60 15.53
CA ALA A 116 -4.73 -4.58 15.16
C ALA A 116 -5.46 -3.39 15.79
N TYR A 117 -6.31 -2.72 15.01
CA TYR A 117 -7.21 -1.67 15.46
C TYR A 117 -8.65 -2.14 15.31
N ASP A 118 -9.40 -2.10 16.42
CA ASP A 118 -10.82 -2.41 16.46
C ASP A 118 -11.63 -1.10 16.59
N PRO A 119 -12.34 -0.68 15.53
CA PRO A 119 -13.14 0.54 15.56
C PRO A 119 -14.36 0.47 16.49
N SER A 120 -14.84 -0.73 16.84
CA SER A 120 -15.96 -0.90 17.77
C SER A 120 -15.60 -0.53 19.19
N THR A 121 -14.33 -0.71 19.58
CA THR A 121 -13.78 -0.35 20.88
C THR A 121 -12.96 0.94 20.83
N GLY A 122 -12.56 1.39 19.63
CA GLY A 122 -11.64 2.50 19.43
C GLY A 122 -10.22 2.23 19.92
N LYS A 123 -9.81 0.97 20.01
CA LYS A 123 -8.53 0.57 20.61
C LYS A 123 -7.64 -0.22 19.65
N TRP A 124 -6.36 -0.05 19.85
CA TRP A 124 -5.32 -0.91 19.30
C TRP A 124 -5.08 -2.12 20.23
N SER A 125 -4.53 -3.20 19.65
CA SER A 125 -3.92 -4.27 20.45
C SER A 125 -2.70 -3.73 21.19
N ASP A 126 -2.49 -4.16 22.43
CA ASP A 126 -1.35 -3.69 23.25
C ASP A 126 0.00 -4.19 22.73
N THR A 127 0.00 -5.32 22.05
CA THR A 127 1.18 -5.96 21.45
C THR A 127 0.90 -6.32 20.00
N PRO A 128 1.93 -6.56 19.18
CA PRO A 128 1.72 -7.07 17.82
C PRO A 128 0.90 -8.37 17.84
N VAL A 129 -0.07 -8.47 16.95
CA VAL A 129 -0.95 -9.66 16.83
C VAL A 129 -0.43 -10.68 15.84
N THR A 130 0.43 -10.24 14.93
CA THR A 130 1.11 -11.11 13.96
C THR A 130 2.38 -10.45 13.43
N TYR A 131 3.22 -11.25 12.77
CA TYR A 131 4.47 -10.82 12.14
C TYR A 131 4.58 -11.45 10.76
N LEU A 132 5.18 -10.74 9.78
CA LEU A 132 5.61 -11.41 8.56
C LEU A 132 6.61 -12.52 8.92
N PRO A 133 6.41 -13.74 8.40
CA PRO A 133 7.32 -14.83 8.68
C PRO A 133 8.72 -14.54 8.10
N PRO A 134 9.78 -15.14 8.65
CA PRO A 134 11.09 -15.05 8.03
C PRO A 134 11.07 -15.65 6.62
N ASP A 135 12.04 -15.26 5.80
CA ASP A 135 12.21 -15.83 4.47
C ASP A 135 12.68 -17.30 4.55
N ALA A 136 12.82 -17.96 3.37
CA ALA A 136 13.25 -19.35 3.28
C ALA A 136 14.66 -19.61 3.86
N GLN A 137 15.46 -18.58 4.07
CA GLN A 137 16.78 -18.64 4.69
C GLN A 137 16.72 -18.35 6.21
N GLY A 138 15.55 -18.07 6.76
CA GLY A 138 15.35 -17.72 8.17
C GLY A 138 15.70 -16.25 8.48
N GLU A 139 15.90 -15.40 7.46
CA GLU A 139 16.17 -13.97 7.62
C GLU A 139 14.87 -13.20 7.86
N SER A 140 14.98 -12.10 8.60
CA SER A 140 13.84 -11.23 8.89
C SER A 140 13.27 -10.60 7.61
N ASN A 141 11.97 -10.69 7.42
CA ASN A 141 11.21 -10.04 6.35
C ASN A 141 10.76 -8.60 6.70
N ALA A 142 11.48 -7.94 7.59
CA ALA A 142 11.27 -6.53 7.89
C ALA A 142 11.47 -5.66 6.63
N ARG A 143 10.55 -4.72 6.41
CA ARG A 143 10.49 -3.95 5.16
C ARG A 143 9.76 -2.63 5.31
N LYS A 144 9.97 -1.73 4.36
CA LYS A 144 9.15 -0.54 4.15
C LYS A 144 8.76 -0.40 2.68
N ASP A 145 7.84 0.51 2.41
CA ASP A 145 7.37 0.84 1.05
C ASP A 145 6.88 -0.41 0.28
N ALA A 146 6.30 -1.35 1.03
CA ALA A 146 5.64 -2.55 0.52
C ALA A 146 4.24 -2.23 -0.01
N ILE A 147 3.59 -3.21 -0.62
CA ILE A 147 2.16 -3.18 -0.91
C ILE A 147 1.39 -3.99 0.14
N ALA A 148 0.13 -3.60 0.38
CA ALA A 148 -0.84 -4.43 1.08
C ALA A 148 -2.23 -4.21 0.50
N PHE A 149 -3.03 -5.26 0.46
CA PHE A 149 -4.42 -5.21 0.03
C PHE A 149 -5.22 -6.35 0.68
N SER A 150 -6.54 -6.17 0.71
CA SER A 150 -7.48 -7.21 1.15
C SER A 150 -8.32 -7.67 -0.03
N LEU A 151 -8.52 -8.96 -0.15
CA LEU A 151 -9.29 -9.57 -1.23
C LEU A 151 -9.88 -10.91 -0.75
N ASN A 152 -11.18 -11.12 -0.91
CA ASN A 152 -11.88 -12.35 -0.55
C ASN A 152 -11.60 -12.82 0.89
N ASN A 153 -11.74 -11.91 1.85
CA ASN A 153 -11.49 -12.14 3.29
C ASN A 153 -10.08 -12.65 3.62
N LYS A 154 -9.11 -12.34 2.78
CA LYS A 154 -7.69 -12.56 3.00
C LYS A 154 -6.95 -11.25 2.83
N ALA A 155 -5.81 -11.11 3.49
CA ALA A 155 -4.90 -9.98 3.28
C ALA A 155 -3.64 -10.45 2.59
N TYR A 156 -3.05 -9.53 1.85
CA TYR A 156 -1.84 -9.79 1.09
C TYR A 156 -0.84 -8.68 1.38
N VAL A 157 0.40 -9.05 1.64
CA VAL A 157 1.52 -8.13 1.87
C VAL A 157 2.72 -8.62 1.09
N GLY A 158 3.37 -7.75 0.35
CA GLY A 158 4.56 -8.16 -0.41
C GLY A 158 5.34 -7.00 -0.97
N THR A 159 6.38 -7.32 -1.69
CA THR A 159 7.32 -6.34 -2.25
C THR A 159 7.94 -5.45 -1.16
N GLY A 160 8.40 -4.25 -1.52
CA GLY A 160 9.03 -3.34 -0.57
C GLY A 160 10.55 -3.39 -0.62
N ILE A 161 11.20 -2.68 0.30
CA ILE A 161 12.65 -2.63 0.41
C ILE A 161 13.09 -3.16 1.78
N SER A 162 14.07 -4.05 1.78
CA SER A 162 14.64 -4.69 2.96
C SER A 162 15.68 -3.82 3.67
N PRO A 163 16.08 -4.16 4.92
CA PRO A 163 17.19 -3.50 5.60
C PRO A 163 18.52 -3.55 4.83
N LYS A 164 18.71 -4.55 3.98
CA LYS A 164 19.88 -4.68 3.10
C LYS A 164 19.78 -3.79 1.84
N ASN A 165 18.78 -2.91 1.79
CA ASN A 165 18.50 -2.01 0.67
C ASN A 165 18.22 -2.74 -0.66
N HIS A 166 17.63 -3.91 -0.59
CA HIS A 166 17.22 -4.71 -1.75
C HIS A 166 15.69 -4.62 -1.93
N ALA A 167 15.26 -4.34 -3.15
CA ALA A 167 13.86 -4.50 -3.53
C ALA A 167 13.44 -5.97 -3.41
N LEU A 168 12.26 -6.22 -2.88
CA LEU A 168 11.74 -7.56 -2.62
C LEU A 168 10.81 -8.03 -3.73
N LYS A 169 10.78 -9.35 -3.95
CA LYS A 169 9.93 -10.04 -4.92
C LYS A 169 9.21 -11.20 -4.24
N ASP A 170 8.38 -10.88 -3.32
CA ASP A 170 7.58 -11.83 -2.56
C ASP A 170 6.15 -11.34 -2.42
N LEU A 171 5.26 -12.21 -2.05
CA LEU A 171 3.89 -11.92 -1.65
C LEU A 171 3.49 -12.92 -0.59
N TYR A 172 2.94 -12.44 0.51
CA TYR A 172 2.41 -13.26 1.60
C TYR A 172 0.91 -13.07 1.68
N CYS A 173 0.17 -14.16 1.86
CA CYS A 173 -1.26 -14.18 2.13
C CYS A 173 -1.50 -14.47 3.61
N PHE A 174 -2.32 -13.66 4.26
CA PHE A 174 -2.77 -13.83 5.64
C PHE A 174 -4.26 -14.15 5.67
N ASP A 175 -4.63 -15.26 6.27
CA ASP A 175 -6.02 -15.72 6.39
C ASP A 175 -6.72 -15.28 7.69
N GLY A 176 -6.07 -14.44 8.49
CA GLY A 176 -6.49 -14.03 9.84
C GLY A 176 -5.80 -14.81 10.96
N SER A 177 -5.05 -15.86 10.64
CA SER A 177 -4.37 -16.73 11.58
C SER A 177 -2.92 -17.01 11.16
N THR A 178 -2.72 -17.38 9.91
CA THR A 178 -1.44 -17.84 9.36
C THR A 178 -1.05 -17.09 8.11
N TRP A 179 0.27 -16.95 7.91
CA TRP A 179 0.85 -16.42 6.69
C TRP A 179 1.30 -17.57 5.78
N THR A 180 0.99 -17.45 4.50
CA THR A 180 1.45 -18.35 3.45
C THR A 180 2.15 -17.54 2.38
N GLU A 181 3.37 -17.94 2.01
CA GLU A 181 4.09 -17.32 0.91
C GLU A 181 3.47 -17.72 -0.43
N LEU A 182 3.30 -16.75 -1.32
CA LEU A 182 2.80 -16.91 -2.67
C LEU A 182 3.86 -16.46 -3.68
N TYR A 183 3.78 -17.01 -4.87
CA TYR A 183 4.59 -16.55 -5.99
C TYR A 183 4.10 -15.17 -6.48
N PHE A 184 5.02 -14.23 -6.70
CA PHE A 184 4.78 -12.97 -7.38
C PHE A 184 5.52 -12.96 -8.73
N PRO A 185 4.83 -12.82 -9.88
CA PRO A 185 5.46 -12.92 -11.20
C PRO A 185 6.27 -11.70 -11.60
N GLY A 186 5.93 -10.51 -11.05
CA GLY A 186 6.57 -9.24 -11.38
C GLY A 186 8.05 -9.16 -10.97
N GLU A 187 8.71 -8.09 -11.32
CA GLU A 187 10.07 -7.80 -10.85
C GLU A 187 10.07 -7.37 -9.38
N ALA A 188 11.22 -7.58 -8.70
CA ALA A 188 11.45 -7.04 -7.36
C ALA A 188 11.23 -5.52 -7.35
N ARG A 189 10.45 -5.01 -6.40
CA ARG A 189 10.04 -3.61 -6.39
C ARG A 189 9.72 -3.06 -5.01
N TYR A 190 9.70 -1.74 -4.87
CA TYR A 190 9.16 -1.02 -3.73
C TYR A 190 8.45 0.26 -4.19
N GLY A 191 7.59 0.82 -3.36
CA GLY A 191 6.79 1.98 -3.71
C GLY A 191 5.84 1.74 -4.88
N ALA A 192 5.40 0.50 -5.08
CA ALA A 192 4.40 0.15 -6.07
C ALA A 192 3.01 0.65 -5.66
N SER A 193 2.13 0.75 -6.64
CA SER A 193 0.71 0.99 -6.40
C SER A 193 -0.05 -0.32 -6.46
N VAL A 194 -1.05 -0.46 -5.58
CA VAL A 194 -1.99 -1.56 -5.62
C VAL A 194 -3.40 -1.04 -5.45
N PHE A 195 -4.33 -1.60 -6.21
CA PHE A 195 -5.77 -1.36 -6.05
C PHE A 195 -6.54 -2.63 -6.36
N VAL A 196 -7.71 -2.74 -5.75
CA VAL A 196 -8.61 -3.89 -5.93
C VAL A 196 -9.82 -3.42 -6.73
N ILE A 197 -10.17 -4.17 -7.76
CA ILE A 197 -11.37 -3.98 -8.56
C ILE A 197 -12.05 -5.34 -8.66
N ASP A 198 -13.29 -5.43 -8.21
CA ASP A 198 -14.01 -6.68 -8.09
C ASP A 198 -13.17 -7.71 -7.31
N ASP A 199 -12.98 -8.91 -7.88
CA ASP A 199 -12.19 -9.98 -7.28
C ASP A 199 -10.72 -9.99 -7.72
N LYS A 200 -10.19 -8.86 -8.20
CA LYS A 200 -8.82 -8.76 -8.74
C LYS A 200 -8.01 -7.68 -8.04
N ALA A 201 -6.77 -8.02 -7.72
CA ALA A 201 -5.77 -7.03 -7.30
C ALA A 201 -4.86 -6.68 -8.49
N VAL A 202 -4.71 -5.38 -8.73
CA VAL A 202 -3.84 -4.83 -9.77
C VAL A 202 -2.63 -4.19 -9.10
N ILE A 203 -1.46 -4.75 -9.36
CA ILE A 203 -0.17 -4.29 -8.82
C ILE A 203 0.64 -3.74 -9.97
N CYS A 204 1.04 -2.48 -9.88
CA CYS A 204 1.75 -1.79 -10.96
C CYS A 204 2.77 -0.79 -10.43
N LEU A 205 3.62 -0.33 -11.34
CA LEU A 205 4.59 0.72 -11.08
C LEU A 205 5.61 0.33 -9.99
N GLY A 206 6.16 1.34 -9.33
CA GLY A 206 7.23 1.17 -8.34
C GLY A 206 8.60 1.26 -8.99
N THR A 207 9.62 0.97 -8.20
CA THR A 207 11.02 1.03 -8.64
C THR A 207 11.75 -0.25 -8.25
N SER A 208 12.63 -0.71 -9.14
CA SER A 208 13.56 -1.80 -8.87
C SER A 208 14.96 -1.24 -8.65
N GLY A 209 15.74 -1.88 -7.77
CA GLY A 209 17.11 -1.52 -7.48
C GLY A 209 17.28 -0.41 -6.44
N ALA A 210 18.39 -0.49 -5.70
CA ALA A 210 18.71 0.35 -4.55
C ALA A 210 18.86 1.85 -4.89
N ASN A 211 19.15 2.19 -6.12
CA ASN A 211 19.50 3.55 -6.54
C ASN A 211 18.37 4.28 -7.29
N LYS A 212 17.15 3.81 -7.24
CA LYS A 212 15.99 4.38 -7.94
C LYS A 212 16.22 4.59 -9.46
N THR A 213 17.06 3.77 -10.06
CA THR A 213 17.46 3.94 -11.46
C THR A 213 16.52 3.28 -12.46
N SER A 214 15.58 2.48 -12.00
CA SER A 214 14.67 1.74 -12.86
C SER A 214 13.24 1.85 -12.34
N TYR A 215 12.44 2.63 -13.03
CA TYR A 215 10.99 2.68 -12.79
C TYR A 215 10.29 1.60 -13.62
N LEU A 216 9.36 0.90 -12.99
CA LEU A 216 8.62 -0.18 -13.62
C LEU A 216 7.30 0.34 -14.21
N ALA A 217 6.95 -0.17 -15.37
CA ALA A 217 5.74 0.21 -16.10
C ALA A 217 4.85 -1.01 -16.42
N ASP A 218 5.09 -2.13 -15.75
CA ASP A 218 4.29 -3.34 -15.88
C ASP A 218 3.04 -3.31 -15.01
N VAL A 219 2.07 -4.12 -15.39
CA VAL A 219 0.83 -4.36 -14.65
C VAL A 219 0.72 -5.85 -14.40
N ASN A 220 0.63 -6.24 -13.14
CA ASN A 220 0.43 -7.61 -12.69
C ASN A 220 -0.96 -7.71 -12.06
N ILE A 221 -1.79 -8.61 -12.55
CA ILE A 221 -3.16 -8.79 -12.10
C ILE A 221 -3.28 -10.15 -11.42
N PHE A 222 -3.67 -10.16 -10.16
CA PHE A 222 -3.95 -11.35 -9.37
C PHE A 222 -5.47 -11.56 -9.29
N ASP A 223 -5.92 -12.76 -9.61
CA ASP A 223 -7.31 -13.16 -9.46
C ASP A 223 -7.51 -13.82 -8.09
N GLY A 224 -8.31 -13.21 -7.24
CA GLY A 224 -8.53 -13.69 -5.88
C GLY A 224 -9.45 -14.92 -5.79
N ILE A 225 -10.18 -15.26 -6.86
CA ILE A 225 -11.02 -16.46 -6.91
C ILE A 225 -10.19 -17.67 -7.30
N THR A 226 -9.47 -17.59 -8.42
CA THR A 226 -8.63 -18.69 -8.93
C THR A 226 -7.29 -18.77 -8.23
N GLN A 227 -6.86 -17.68 -7.57
CA GLN A 227 -5.53 -17.49 -6.99
C GLN A 227 -4.39 -17.58 -8.01
N GLU A 228 -4.67 -17.18 -9.24
CA GLU A 228 -3.74 -17.19 -10.35
C GLU A 228 -3.40 -15.76 -10.79
N TRP A 229 -2.26 -15.64 -11.47
CA TRP A 229 -1.81 -14.40 -12.08
C TRP A 229 -2.15 -14.38 -13.56
N TYR A 230 -2.70 -13.27 -14.04
CA TYR A 230 -2.79 -13.02 -15.47
C TYR A 230 -1.40 -12.74 -16.05
N ALA A 231 -1.22 -13.06 -17.31
CA ALA A 231 0.01 -12.70 -18.02
C ALA A 231 0.28 -11.18 -17.90
N PRO A 232 1.50 -10.76 -17.54
CA PRO A 232 1.84 -9.35 -17.41
C PRO A 232 1.51 -8.58 -18.70
N ARG A 233 0.88 -7.43 -18.56
CA ARG A 233 0.60 -6.53 -19.68
C ARG A 233 1.40 -5.25 -19.49
N PRO A 234 2.05 -4.71 -20.54
CA PRO A 234 2.62 -3.38 -20.46
C PRO A 234 1.49 -2.36 -20.26
N LEU A 235 1.74 -1.31 -19.49
CA LEU A 235 0.88 -0.13 -19.53
C LEU A 235 0.88 0.37 -20.98
N VAL A 236 -0.27 0.37 -21.61
CA VAL A 236 -0.42 0.90 -22.97
C VAL A 236 0.09 2.33 -22.95
N ASN A 237 1.00 2.67 -23.89
CA ASN A 237 1.50 4.03 -24.04
C ASN A 237 0.33 4.99 -24.11
N LEU A 238 0.06 5.69 -23.03
CA LEU A 238 -0.68 6.94 -23.09
C LEU A 238 0.23 7.88 -23.88
N LYS A 239 -0.08 8.06 -25.17
CA LYS A 239 0.59 9.05 -25.98
C LYS A 239 0.45 10.39 -25.29
N SER A 240 1.60 10.94 -24.86
CA SER A 240 1.72 12.33 -24.44
C SER A 240 1.33 13.29 -25.55
#